data_13e1e9e5bb69ff0a77f5e3ab97ab0888
#
_entry.id   13e1e9e5bb69ff0a77f5e3ab97ab0888
#
_cell.length_a   1.000
_cell.length_b   1.000
_cell.length_c   1.000
_cell.angle_alpha   90.00
_cell.angle_beta   90.00
_cell.angle_gamma   90.00
#
_symmetry.space_group_name_H-M   'P 1'
#
loop_
_entity.id
_entity.type
_entity.pdbx_description
1 polymer ?
#
loop_
_entity_poly.entity_id
_entity_poly.type
_entity_poly.pdbx_seq_one_letter_code
_entity_poly.pdbx_strand_id
1 'polypeptide(L)'
;MKKQSNSAENGTQSSIGDLVPKWINLSLIVQDGSFFVLGLIGALIVGWVVFPALLYSKQPQPINFNHALHLDSEIVDGIEGDTPEEKCQSCHGFREDGSFAGIPKLEKCTECHDDPESPLGETPEEKAFMVEYVEPEKEVPWFVYSKQPDCVYFSHIAHVKMGKMECATCHGDFAGNQKLPLYVENRLTGYSINIWGKNISGFYLNKTYADRMKMDDCAQCHTEKGQEQNNACFVCHK
;
A
#
# COMPACT_ATOMS: atom_id res chain seq x y z
N MET A 1 40.69 -52.11 72.38
CA MET A 1 39.32 -51.69 72.01
C MET A 1 39.27 -50.19 71.80
N LYS A 2 39.30 -49.69 70.56
CA LYS A 2 39.18 -48.25 70.24
C LYS A 2 37.85 -48.03 69.55
N LYS A 3 37.01 -47.22 70.19
CA LYS A 3 35.76 -46.73 69.61
C LYS A 3 36.07 -45.63 68.61
N GLN A 4 35.64 -45.84 67.35
CA GLN A 4 35.61 -44.78 66.35
C GLN A 4 34.28 -43.99 66.48
N SER A 5 34.43 -42.70 66.61
CA SER A 5 33.28 -41.76 66.53
C SER A 5 33.12 -41.31 65.10
N ASN A 6 31.95 -41.63 64.52
CA ASN A 6 31.53 -41.08 63.27
C ASN A 6 31.03 -39.63 63.45
N SER A 7 31.73 -38.69 62.87
CA SER A 7 31.27 -37.33 62.71
C SER A 7 30.43 -37.25 61.49
N ALA A 8 29.13 -36.98 61.65
CA ALA A 8 28.24 -36.66 60.56
C ALA A 8 28.48 -35.19 60.14
N GLU A 9 28.98 -35.00 58.90
CA GLU A 9 29.00 -33.67 58.28
C GLU A 9 27.58 -33.27 57.84
N ASN A 10 27.03 -32.33 58.61
CA ASN A 10 25.80 -31.60 58.18
C ASN A 10 26.20 -30.61 57.08
N GLY A 11 26.01 -31.01 55.81
CA GLY A 11 26.08 -30.11 54.68
C GLY A 11 24.89 -29.14 54.73
N THR A 12 25.13 -27.92 55.11
CA THR A 12 24.16 -26.83 55.07
C THR A 12 23.90 -26.47 53.64
N GLN A 13 22.78 -26.92 53.09
CA GLN A 13 22.29 -26.51 51.77
C GLN A 13 21.85 -25.04 51.91
N SER A 14 22.72 -24.10 51.50
CA SER A 14 22.32 -22.68 51.43
C SER A 14 21.29 -22.52 50.34
N SER A 15 20.10 -22.13 50.68
CA SER A 15 19.05 -21.76 49.78
C SER A 15 19.46 -20.46 49.03
N ILE A 16 19.10 -20.35 47.76
CA ILE A 16 19.31 -19.13 46.96
C ILE A 16 18.73 -17.90 47.68
N GLY A 17 17.71 -18.08 48.54
CA GLY A 17 17.14 -17.03 49.41
C GLY A 17 18.10 -16.40 50.43
N ASP A 18 19.18 -17.14 50.85
CA ASP A 18 20.15 -16.65 51.81
C ASP A 18 21.21 -15.71 51.21
N LEU A 19 21.29 -15.67 49.88
CA LEU A 19 22.22 -14.81 49.12
C LEU A 19 21.65 -13.38 48.90
N VAL A 20 20.34 -13.18 49.13
CA VAL A 20 19.69 -11.89 48.89
C VAL A 20 19.67 -11.08 50.20
N PRO A 21 20.19 -9.86 50.23
CA PRO A 21 20.14 -9.02 51.45
C PRO A 21 18.71 -8.84 51.93
N LYS A 22 18.46 -8.97 53.24
CA LYS A 22 17.13 -8.94 53.88
C LYS A 22 16.32 -7.65 53.61
N TRP A 23 16.98 -6.59 53.13
CA TRP A 23 16.31 -5.35 52.77
C TRP A 23 15.73 -5.37 51.34
N ILE A 24 16.10 -6.38 50.53
CA ILE A 24 15.54 -6.56 49.23
C ILE A 24 14.30 -7.46 49.32
N ASN A 25 13.13 -6.85 49.13
CA ASN A 25 11.90 -7.61 49.12
C ASN A 25 11.69 -8.22 47.71
N LEU A 26 12.07 -9.49 47.58
CA LEU A 26 12.01 -10.21 46.31
C LEU A 26 10.61 -10.21 45.67
N SER A 27 9.56 -10.24 46.53
CA SER A 27 8.17 -10.21 46.04
C SER A 27 7.81 -8.87 45.39
N LEU A 28 8.30 -7.75 45.93
CA LEU A 28 8.11 -6.43 45.32
C LEU A 28 8.86 -6.31 44.00
N ILE A 29 10.11 -6.79 43.95
CA ILE A 29 10.89 -6.77 42.71
C ILE A 29 10.22 -7.60 41.59
N VAL A 30 9.69 -8.78 41.94
CA VAL A 30 8.95 -9.62 40.98
C VAL A 30 7.66 -8.95 40.56
N GLN A 31 6.95 -8.30 41.46
CA GLN A 31 5.71 -7.58 41.16
C GLN A 31 5.98 -6.36 40.24
N ASP A 32 6.94 -5.52 40.59
CA ASP A 32 7.33 -4.34 39.81
C ASP A 32 7.89 -4.76 38.45
N GLY A 33 8.70 -5.83 38.39
CA GLY A 33 9.19 -6.42 37.16
C GLY A 33 8.07 -6.94 36.28
N SER A 34 7.04 -7.55 36.87
CA SER A 34 5.86 -8.03 36.10
C SER A 34 5.08 -6.88 35.47
N PHE A 35 4.86 -5.79 36.20
CA PHE A 35 4.19 -4.60 35.67
C PHE A 35 5.02 -3.94 34.57
N PHE A 36 6.34 -3.88 34.72
CA PHE A 36 7.23 -3.38 33.65
C PHE A 36 7.12 -4.23 32.38
N VAL A 37 7.20 -5.55 32.50
CA VAL A 37 7.08 -6.47 31.36
C VAL A 37 5.71 -6.37 30.69
N LEU A 38 4.63 -6.34 31.46
CA LEU A 38 3.27 -6.16 30.94
C LEU A 38 3.12 -4.82 30.23
N GLY A 39 3.65 -3.75 30.81
CA GLY A 39 3.66 -2.41 30.21
C GLY A 39 4.44 -2.39 28.88
N LEU A 40 5.61 -3.04 28.85
CA LEU A 40 6.42 -3.16 27.64
C LEU A 40 5.68 -3.94 26.55
N ILE A 41 5.09 -5.10 26.89
CA ILE A 41 4.29 -5.89 25.94
C ILE A 41 3.11 -5.07 25.42
N GLY A 42 2.39 -4.40 26.33
CA GLY A 42 1.29 -3.52 25.96
C GLY A 42 1.72 -2.41 24.99
N ALA A 43 2.82 -1.73 25.29
CA ALA A 43 3.39 -0.69 24.43
C ALA A 43 3.81 -1.23 23.05
N LEU A 44 4.40 -2.42 23.01
CA LEU A 44 4.74 -3.08 21.76
C LEU A 44 3.49 -3.43 20.94
N ILE A 45 2.46 -3.99 21.57
CA ILE A 45 1.20 -4.29 20.88
C ILE A 45 0.57 -2.99 20.35
N VAL A 46 0.47 -1.95 21.15
CA VAL A 46 -0.07 -0.66 20.74
C VAL A 46 0.76 -0.07 19.59
N GLY A 47 2.08 -0.03 19.73
CA GLY A 47 2.97 0.58 18.74
C GLY A 47 3.05 -0.19 17.41
N TRP A 48 3.00 -1.52 17.44
CA TRP A 48 3.21 -2.35 16.24
C TRP A 48 1.93 -2.88 15.60
N VAL A 49 0.84 -2.95 16.35
CA VAL A 49 -0.43 -3.50 15.86
C VAL A 49 -1.51 -2.44 15.80
N VAL A 50 -1.81 -1.81 16.95
CA VAL A 50 -2.93 -0.87 17.06
C VAL A 50 -2.65 0.43 16.32
N PHE A 51 -1.50 1.05 16.55
CA PHE A 51 -1.14 2.31 15.92
C PHE A 51 -1.06 2.21 14.39
N PRO A 52 -0.37 1.22 13.77
CA PRO A 52 -0.39 1.07 12.33
C PRO A 52 -1.79 0.80 11.77
N ALA A 53 -2.63 0.03 12.47
CA ALA A 53 -4.00 -0.21 12.03
C ALA A 53 -4.86 1.07 12.02
N LEU A 54 -4.66 1.96 12.99
CA LEU A 54 -5.35 3.25 13.07
C LEU A 54 -4.76 4.31 12.14
N LEU A 55 -3.49 4.13 11.73
CA LEU A 55 -2.78 5.08 10.89
C LEU A 55 -3.35 5.14 9.46
N TYR A 56 -3.94 4.06 8.98
CA TYR A 56 -4.48 3.97 7.62
C TYR A 56 -5.99 4.07 7.60
N SER A 57 -6.51 4.91 6.70
CA SER A 57 -7.92 4.90 6.32
C SER A 57 -8.10 4.08 5.04
N LYS A 58 -9.25 3.41 4.95
CA LYS A 58 -9.65 2.66 3.76
C LYS A 58 -11.01 3.18 3.32
N GLN A 59 -11.12 3.56 2.08
CA GLN A 59 -12.37 4.06 1.53
C GLN A 59 -12.57 3.57 0.09
N PRO A 60 -13.81 3.33 -0.33
CA PRO A 60 -14.11 3.01 -1.72
C PRO A 60 -13.83 4.22 -2.61
N GLN A 61 -13.64 3.96 -3.88
CA GLN A 61 -13.67 5.03 -4.89
C GLN A 61 -15.08 5.65 -4.94
N PRO A 62 -15.20 6.91 -5.38
CA PRO A 62 -16.51 7.59 -5.51
C PRO A 62 -17.51 6.79 -6.34
N ILE A 63 -17.01 6.14 -7.38
CA ILE A 63 -17.76 5.21 -8.23
C ILE A 63 -16.91 3.98 -8.48
N ASN A 64 -17.53 2.82 -8.65
CA ASN A 64 -16.84 1.63 -9.10
C ASN A 64 -16.74 1.65 -10.62
N PHE A 65 -15.51 1.73 -11.14
CA PHE A 65 -15.23 1.59 -12.56
C PHE A 65 -14.80 0.14 -12.88
N ASN A 66 -15.43 -0.46 -13.87
CA ASN A 66 -15.18 -1.83 -14.30
C ASN A 66 -14.24 -1.86 -15.51
N HIS A 67 -12.92 -1.96 -15.27
CA HIS A 67 -11.94 -2.02 -16.34
C HIS A 67 -12.16 -3.23 -17.26
N ALA A 68 -12.49 -4.40 -16.69
CA ALA A 68 -12.70 -5.61 -17.48
C ALA A 68 -13.83 -5.43 -18.51
N LEU A 69 -14.92 -4.76 -18.13
CA LEU A 69 -16.02 -4.45 -19.04
C LEU A 69 -15.59 -3.48 -20.15
N HIS A 70 -14.93 -2.37 -19.77
CA HIS A 70 -14.55 -1.32 -20.73
C HIS A 70 -13.45 -1.73 -21.71
N LEU A 71 -12.65 -2.74 -21.35
CA LEU A 71 -11.60 -3.27 -22.23
C LEU A 71 -12.06 -4.47 -23.08
N ASP A 72 -13.30 -4.91 -22.89
CA ASP A 72 -13.91 -5.98 -23.67
C ASP A 72 -14.46 -5.42 -24.99
N SER A 73 -13.73 -5.65 -26.08
CA SER A 73 -14.11 -5.18 -27.42
C SER A 73 -15.34 -5.89 -28.01
N GLU A 74 -15.85 -6.95 -27.37
CA GLU A 74 -17.12 -7.58 -27.76
C GLU A 74 -18.32 -6.82 -27.15
N ILE A 75 -18.10 -6.05 -26.11
CA ILE A 75 -19.12 -5.30 -25.37
C ILE A 75 -19.04 -3.81 -25.62
N VAL A 76 -17.82 -3.26 -25.66
CA VAL A 76 -17.58 -1.82 -25.79
C VAL A 76 -16.87 -1.50 -27.10
N ASP A 77 -17.58 -0.81 -27.99
CA ASP A 77 -17.03 -0.29 -29.23
C ASP A 77 -16.16 0.95 -28.97
N GLY A 78 -15.16 1.18 -29.83
CA GLY A 78 -14.37 2.42 -29.83
C GLY A 78 -13.15 2.39 -28.88
N ILE A 79 -12.87 1.27 -28.23
CA ILE A 79 -11.60 1.09 -27.53
C ILE A 79 -10.55 0.60 -28.53
N GLU A 80 -9.69 1.50 -28.94
CA GLU A 80 -8.67 1.23 -29.94
C GLU A 80 -7.48 0.45 -29.37
N GLY A 81 -6.94 -0.48 -30.17
CA GLY A 81 -5.71 -1.19 -29.88
C GLY A 81 -5.82 -2.70 -29.86
N ASP A 82 -4.78 -3.35 -30.39
CA ASP A 82 -4.66 -4.81 -30.43
C ASP A 82 -3.96 -5.36 -29.16
N THR A 83 -3.19 -4.51 -28.48
CA THR A 83 -2.46 -4.86 -27.26
C THR A 83 -3.12 -4.27 -26.01
N PRO A 84 -2.93 -4.89 -24.83
CA PRO A 84 -3.42 -4.31 -23.57
C PRO A 84 -2.94 -2.87 -23.33
N GLU A 85 -1.69 -2.55 -23.71
CA GLU A 85 -1.10 -1.23 -23.56
C GLU A 85 -1.78 -0.18 -24.42
N GLU A 86 -2.12 -0.53 -25.68
CA GLU A 86 -2.85 0.36 -26.59
C GLU A 86 -4.25 0.62 -26.06
N LYS A 87 -4.94 -0.43 -25.60
CA LYS A 87 -6.25 -0.28 -24.95
C LYS A 87 -6.20 0.59 -23.71
N CYS A 88 -5.17 0.48 -22.87
CA CYS A 88 -4.98 1.39 -21.73
C CYS A 88 -4.80 2.84 -22.21
N GLN A 89 -4.04 3.06 -23.27
CA GLN A 89 -3.72 4.39 -23.80
C GLN A 89 -4.92 5.07 -24.48
N SER A 90 -5.97 4.35 -24.86
CA SER A 90 -7.20 4.98 -25.37
C SER A 90 -7.90 5.88 -24.35
N CYS A 91 -7.69 5.60 -23.05
CA CYS A 91 -8.19 6.41 -21.94
C CYS A 91 -7.06 7.10 -21.14
N HIS A 92 -5.94 6.40 -20.92
CA HIS A 92 -4.77 6.89 -20.17
C HIS A 92 -3.62 7.26 -21.12
N GLY A 93 -3.89 8.10 -22.11
CA GLY A 93 -2.95 8.41 -23.19
C GLY A 93 -1.85 9.41 -22.83
N PHE A 94 -1.05 9.73 -23.83
CA PHE A 94 -0.08 10.81 -23.78
C PHE A 94 -0.61 12.00 -24.58
N ARG A 95 -0.42 13.22 -24.07
CA ARG A 95 -0.71 14.45 -24.78
C ARG A 95 0.32 14.71 -25.87
N GLU A 96 0.06 15.65 -26.75
CA GLU A 96 0.97 16.03 -27.83
C GLU A 96 2.34 16.51 -27.31
N ASP A 97 2.38 17.14 -26.14
CA ASP A 97 3.61 17.55 -25.47
C ASP A 97 4.40 16.41 -24.80
N GLY A 98 3.91 15.17 -24.92
CA GLY A 98 4.51 13.99 -24.31
C GLY A 98 4.16 13.81 -22.82
N SER A 99 3.38 14.69 -22.22
CA SER A 99 2.91 14.51 -20.86
C SER A 99 1.84 13.40 -20.79
N PHE A 100 1.86 12.62 -19.70
CA PHE A 100 0.86 11.58 -19.49
C PHE A 100 -0.46 12.20 -19.03
N ALA A 101 -1.58 11.76 -19.62
CA ALA A 101 -2.88 12.34 -19.33
C ALA A 101 -3.37 12.02 -17.89
N GLY A 102 -2.93 10.90 -17.31
CA GLY A 102 -3.36 10.47 -15.99
C GLY A 102 -4.73 9.79 -16.01
N ILE A 103 -5.52 10.02 -14.99
CA ILE A 103 -6.91 9.55 -14.94
C ILE A 103 -7.73 10.37 -15.93
N PRO A 104 -8.56 9.71 -16.77
CA PRO A 104 -9.41 10.39 -17.74
C PRO A 104 -10.35 11.37 -17.04
N LYS A 105 -10.61 12.50 -17.71
CA LYS A 105 -11.62 13.46 -17.28
C LYS A 105 -13.01 12.99 -17.69
N LEU A 106 -14.03 13.62 -17.14
CA LEU A 106 -15.43 13.34 -17.46
C LEU A 106 -15.71 13.41 -18.96
N GLU A 107 -15.08 14.37 -19.66
CA GLU A 107 -15.18 14.52 -21.13
C GLU A 107 -14.92 13.21 -21.88
N LYS A 108 -13.94 12.40 -21.40
CA LYS A 108 -13.66 11.09 -22.03
C LYS A 108 -14.76 10.06 -21.77
N CYS A 109 -15.41 10.14 -20.65
CA CYS A 109 -16.52 9.25 -20.31
C CYS A 109 -17.77 9.60 -21.12
N THR A 110 -18.03 10.90 -21.31
CA THR A 110 -19.20 11.41 -22.03
C THR A 110 -19.10 11.26 -23.56
N GLU A 111 -17.99 10.78 -24.11
CA GLU A 111 -17.94 10.32 -25.52
C GLU A 111 -18.92 9.16 -25.78
N CYS A 112 -19.27 8.39 -24.74
CA CYS A 112 -20.21 7.27 -24.81
C CYS A 112 -21.38 7.44 -23.84
N HIS A 113 -21.12 7.95 -22.63
CA HIS A 113 -22.11 8.16 -21.55
C HIS A 113 -22.64 9.59 -21.60
N ASP A 114 -23.29 9.99 -22.69
CA ASP A 114 -23.68 11.37 -22.96
C ASP A 114 -25.16 11.69 -22.61
N ASP A 115 -26.02 10.67 -22.50
CA ASP A 115 -27.47 10.84 -22.24
C ASP A 115 -27.90 10.27 -20.88
N PRO A 116 -28.12 11.12 -19.86
CA PRO A 116 -28.58 10.68 -18.54
C PRO A 116 -29.98 10.01 -18.57
N GLU A 117 -30.80 10.29 -19.57
CA GLU A 117 -32.13 9.69 -19.69
C GLU A 117 -32.08 8.30 -20.35
N SER A 118 -30.95 7.99 -21.04
CA SER A 118 -30.75 6.73 -21.73
C SER A 118 -29.37 6.12 -21.39
N PRO A 119 -29.13 5.74 -20.13
CA PRO A 119 -27.85 5.16 -19.72
C PRO A 119 -27.57 3.85 -20.47
N LEU A 120 -26.29 3.62 -20.82
CA LEU A 120 -25.87 2.43 -21.57
C LEU A 120 -26.03 1.13 -20.79
N GLY A 121 -26.00 1.21 -19.45
CA GLY A 121 -26.17 0.08 -18.55
C GLY A 121 -27.30 0.28 -17.54
N GLU A 122 -27.83 -0.83 -17.02
CA GLU A 122 -28.90 -0.80 -16.01
C GLU A 122 -28.35 -0.94 -14.58
N THR A 123 -27.02 -0.94 -14.40
CA THR A 123 -26.41 -1.13 -13.08
C THR A 123 -26.66 0.07 -12.16
N PRO A 124 -26.68 -0.14 -10.84
CA PRO A 124 -26.77 0.98 -9.89
C PRO A 124 -25.59 1.96 -10.00
N GLU A 125 -24.41 1.45 -10.34
CA GLU A 125 -23.20 2.24 -10.54
C GLU A 125 -23.32 3.17 -11.75
N GLU A 126 -23.87 2.68 -12.86
CA GLU A 126 -24.13 3.48 -14.05
C GLU A 126 -25.13 4.60 -13.75
N LYS A 127 -26.25 4.27 -13.11
CA LYS A 127 -27.26 5.26 -12.72
C LYS A 127 -26.70 6.33 -11.79
N ALA A 128 -25.88 5.93 -10.82
CA ALA A 128 -25.22 6.87 -9.94
C ALA A 128 -24.24 7.77 -10.70
N PHE A 129 -23.49 7.22 -11.65
CA PHE A 129 -22.56 7.99 -12.48
C PHE A 129 -23.31 9.05 -13.32
N MET A 130 -24.39 8.67 -13.97
CA MET A 130 -25.17 9.59 -14.78
C MET A 130 -25.75 10.74 -13.97
N VAL A 131 -26.38 10.45 -12.82
CA VAL A 131 -27.05 11.47 -11.97
C VAL A 131 -26.06 12.34 -11.20
N GLU A 132 -24.97 11.75 -10.70
CA GLU A 132 -24.05 12.46 -9.79
C GLU A 132 -22.94 13.21 -10.52
N TYR A 133 -22.61 12.80 -11.76
CA TYR A 133 -21.45 13.35 -12.48
C TYR A 133 -21.77 13.83 -13.90
N VAL A 134 -22.51 13.05 -14.69
CA VAL A 134 -22.80 13.44 -16.09
C VAL A 134 -23.81 14.57 -16.15
N GLU A 135 -24.97 14.41 -15.52
CA GLU A 135 -26.02 15.44 -15.53
C GLU A 135 -25.55 16.80 -14.99
N PRO A 136 -24.83 16.87 -13.85
CA PRO A 136 -24.30 18.14 -13.35
C PRO A 136 -22.96 18.57 -13.98
N GLU A 137 -22.45 17.87 -14.98
CA GLU A 137 -21.13 18.11 -15.62
C GLU A 137 -19.99 18.21 -14.61
N LYS A 138 -19.96 17.32 -13.62
CA LYS A 138 -19.04 17.35 -12.50
C LYS A 138 -17.97 16.27 -12.64
N GLU A 139 -16.68 16.66 -12.53
CA GLU A 139 -15.59 15.70 -12.50
C GLU A 139 -15.71 14.70 -11.34
N VAL A 140 -15.45 13.42 -11.63
CA VAL A 140 -15.39 12.39 -10.58
C VAL A 140 -14.14 12.60 -9.73
N PRO A 141 -14.29 12.78 -8.39
CA PRO A 141 -13.14 13.05 -7.51
C PRO A 141 -12.38 11.77 -7.17
N TRP A 142 -11.73 11.18 -8.17
CA TRP A 142 -10.99 9.93 -8.03
C TRP A 142 -9.88 9.99 -7.00
N PHE A 143 -9.77 8.97 -6.18
CA PHE A 143 -8.60 8.76 -5.34
C PHE A 143 -7.47 8.12 -6.13
N VAL A 144 -6.34 8.81 -6.22
CA VAL A 144 -5.22 8.40 -7.07
C VAL A 144 -4.33 7.39 -6.34
N TYR A 145 -4.42 6.12 -6.69
CA TYR A 145 -3.63 5.05 -6.06
C TYR A 145 -2.12 5.25 -6.20
N SER A 146 -1.65 5.68 -7.34
CA SER A 146 -0.23 5.77 -7.68
C SER A 146 0.33 7.18 -7.59
N LYS A 147 -0.28 8.05 -6.76
CA LYS A 147 0.24 9.39 -6.53
C LYS A 147 1.59 9.32 -5.81
N GLN A 148 2.65 9.75 -6.45
CA GLN A 148 3.96 9.90 -5.82
C GLN A 148 3.99 11.16 -4.94
N PRO A 149 4.86 11.20 -3.90
CA PRO A 149 5.13 12.44 -3.18
C PRO A 149 5.59 13.56 -4.10
N ASP A 150 5.26 14.80 -3.77
CA ASP A 150 5.56 15.96 -4.62
C ASP A 150 7.06 16.19 -4.85
N CYS A 151 7.91 15.62 -3.98
CA CYS A 151 9.36 15.63 -4.15
C CYS A 151 9.90 14.56 -5.09
N VAL A 152 9.04 13.68 -5.61
CA VAL A 152 9.43 12.58 -6.52
C VAL A 152 9.01 12.91 -7.94
N TYR A 153 9.98 13.00 -8.82
CA TYR A 153 9.75 13.15 -10.24
C TYR A 153 9.72 11.77 -10.92
N PHE A 154 8.63 11.48 -11.61
CA PHE A 154 8.48 10.27 -12.41
C PHE A 154 8.03 10.62 -13.83
N SER A 155 8.66 10.04 -14.83
CA SER A 155 8.35 10.28 -16.23
C SER A 155 7.78 9.03 -16.90
N HIS A 156 6.47 9.00 -17.14
CA HIS A 156 5.83 7.92 -17.88
C HIS A 156 6.40 7.78 -19.31
N ILE A 157 6.68 8.88 -19.99
CA ILE A 157 7.20 8.82 -21.37
C ILE A 157 8.56 8.12 -21.44
N ALA A 158 9.43 8.35 -20.44
CA ALA A 158 10.73 7.70 -20.38
C ALA A 158 10.60 6.17 -20.19
N HIS A 159 9.65 5.73 -19.39
CA HIS A 159 9.46 4.30 -19.10
C HIS A 159 8.62 3.58 -20.19
N VAL A 160 7.50 4.16 -20.57
CA VAL A 160 6.55 3.52 -21.50
C VAL A 160 6.99 3.68 -22.94
N LYS A 161 7.28 4.91 -23.38
CA LYS A 161 7.60 5.16 -24.81
C LYS A 161 9.06 4.84 -25.13
N MET A 162 10.00 5.27 -24.31
CA MET A 162 11.42 5.04 -24.54
C MET A 162 11.87 3.68 -24.02
N GLY A 163 11.47 3.31 -22.79
CA GLY A 163 11.82 2.05 -22.15
C GLY A 163 11.00 0.85 -22.63
N LYS A 164 9.93 1.06 -23.40
CA LYS A 164 9.02 0.01 -23.89
C LYS A 164 8.46 -0.88 -22.77
N MET A 165 8.17 -0.28 -21.63
CA MET A 165 7.64 -1.00 -20.47
C MET A 165 6.12 -1.07 -20.55
N GLU A 166 5.58 -2.22 -20.19
CA GLU A 166 4.16 -2.47 -20.09
C GLU A 166 3.58 -1.79 -18.84
N CYS A 167 2.34 -1.31 -18.94
CA CYS A 167 1.65 -0.64 -17.83
C CYS A 167 1.55 -1.56 -16.60
N ALA A 168 1.24 -2.83 -16.83
CA ALA A 168 1.10 -3.84 -15.78
C ALA A 168 2.38 -4.10 -14.98
N THR A 169 3.56 -3.82 -15.54
CA THR A 169 4.85 -3.97 -14.84
C THR A 169 4.90 -3.14 -13.54
N CYS A 170 4.31 -1.95 -13.56
CA CYS A 170 4.30 -1.02 -12.42
C CYS A 170 2.95 -0.98 -11.70
N HIS A 171 1.86 -1.06 -12.46
CA HIS A 171 0.50 -0.90 -11.94
C HIS A 171 -0.19 -2.24 -11.60
N GLY A 172 0.37 -3.38 -12.04
CA GLY A 172 -0.31 -4.66 -11.95
C GLY A 172 -1.40 -4.82 -13.01
N ASP A 173 -2.09 -5.94 -12.97
CA ASP A 173 -3.16 -6.22 -13.92
C ASP A 173 -4.47 -5.54 -13.52
N PHE A 174 -4.69 -4.33 -14.02
CA PHE A 174 -5.97 -3.63 -13.89
C PHE A 174 -6.98 -4.04 -14.97
N ALA A 175 -6.53 -4.61 -16.08
CA ALA A 175 -7.40 -4.95 -17.20
C ALA A 175 -8.48 -5.97 -16.82
N GLY A 176 -8.15 -6.93 -15.96
CA GLY A 176 -9.09 -7.93 -15.45
C GLY A 176 -9.99 -7.47 -14.31
N ASN A 177 -9.84 -6.23 -13.82
CA ASN A 177 -10.55 -5.78 -12.64
C ASN A 177 -12.00 -5.37 -12.94
N GLN A 178 -12.95 -6.07 -12.32
CA GLN A 178 -14.37 -5.70 -12.33
C GLN A 178 -14.71 -4.66 -11.26
N LYS A 179 -13.86 -4.50 -10.25
CA LYS A 179 -14.02 -3.53 -9.17
C LYS A 179 -12.71 -2.85 -8.85
N LEU A 180 -12.80 -1.56 -8.62
CA LEU A 180 -11.65 -0.80 -8.13
C LEU A 180 -11.30 -1.23 -6.71
N PRO A 181 -10.00 -1.38 -6.40
CA PRO A 181 -9.56 -1.67 -5.04
C PRO A 181 -9.86 -0.50 -4.11
N LEU A 182 -10.00 -0.79 -2.81
CA LEU A 182 -10.17 0.24 -1.80
C LEU A 182 -8.94 1.17 -1.79
N TYR A 183 -9.19 2.47 -1.81
CA TYR A 183 -8.13 3.44 -1.60
C TYR A 183 -7.66 3.41 -0.15
N VAL A 184 -6.36 3.25 0.04
CA VAL A 184 -5.73 3.21 1.34
C VAL A 184 -4.76 4.38 1.45
N GLU A 185 -4.97 5.24 2.44
CA GLU A 185 -4.10 6.37 2.70
C GLU A 185 -3.60 6.40 4.15
N ASN A 186 -2.43 6.94 4.34
CA ASN A 186 -1.90 7.24 5.65
C ASN A 186 -2.49 8.56 6.15
N ARG A 187 -3.17 8.52 7.30
CA ARG A 187 -3.88 9.69 7.89
C ARG A 187 -2.98 10.85 8.26
N LEU A 188 -1.68 10.61 8.45
CA LEU A 188 -0.72 11.66 8.81
C LEU A 188 -0.07 12.29 7.58
N THR A 189 0.23 11.50 6.56
CA THR A 189 0.95 11.98 5.38
C THR A 189 0.05 12.30 4.20
N GLY A 190 -1.19 11.82 4.19
CA GLY A 190 -2.11 11.93 3.06
C GLY A 190 -1.67 11.13 1.82
N TYR A 191 -0.58 10.36 1.91
CA TYR A 191 -0.16 9.49 0.83
C TYR A 191 -0.81 8.11 0.98
N SER A 192 -1.22 7.52 -0.13
CA SER A 192 -1.61 6.14 -0.08
C SER A 192 -0.38 5.32 0.29
N ILE A 193 -0.57 4.37 1.18
CA ILE A 193 0.30 3.26 1.51
C ILE A 193 1.60 3.54 2.22
N ASN A 194 1.80 2.64 3.10
CA ASN A 194 3.00 1.97 3.56
C ASN A 194 4.29 2.78 3.35
N ILE A 195 4.41 3.86 4.13
CA ILE A 195 5.69 4.56 4.27
C ILE A 195 6.77 3.64 4.89
N TRP A 196 6.36 2.55 5.52
CA TRP A 196 7.24 1.53 6.04
C TRP A 196 7.58 0.54 4.91
N GLY A 197 8.83 0.44 4.55
CA GLY A 197 9.30 -0.50 3.54
C GLY A 197 8.90 -1.96 3.82
N LYS A 198 9.05 -2.81 2.83
CA LYS A 198 8.76 -4.27 2.88
C LYS A 198 9.33 -4.96 4.11
N ASN A 199 10.42 -4.44 4.67
CA ASN A 199 11.17 -5.04 5.76
C ASN A 199 10.69 -4.66 7.17
N ILE A 200 9.78 -3.68 7.31
CA ILE A 200 9.38 -3.15 8.61
C ILE A 200 7.97 -3.58 9.00
N SER A 201 7.09 -3.86 8.05
CA SER A 201 5.70 -4.19 8.31
C SER A 201 5.24 -5.42 7.54
N GLY A 202 5.63 -6.59 8.03
CA GLY A 202 5.18 -7.87 7.46
C GLY A 202 3.66 -8.11 7.51
N PHE A 203 2.94 -7.37 8.36
CA PHE A 203 1.48 -7.50 8.51
C PHE A 203 0.67 -6.77 7.44
N TYR A 204 1.27 -5.83 6.72
CA TYR A 204 0.58 -4.98 5.74
C TYR A 204 1.04 -5.21 4.30
N LEU A 205 1.90 -6.20 4.11
CA LEU A 205 2.47 -6.57 2.81
C LEU A 205 1.56 -7.51 2.02
N ASN A 206 0.28 -7.28 1.99
CA ASN A 206 -0.48 -7.77 0.85
C ASN A 206 -0.05 -6.94 -0.36
N LYS A 207 0.65 -7.56 -1.28
CA LYS A 207 0.94 -7.04 -2.63
C LYS A 207 -0.38 -6.90 -3.39
N THR A 208 -1.19 -5.93 -2.98
CA THR A 208 -2.32 -5.49 -3.76
C THR A 208 -1.87 -4.31 -4.60
N TYR A 209 -2.63 -3.96 -5.61
CA TYR A 209 -2.46 -2.78 -6.47
C TYR A 209 -2.25 -1.47 -5.71
N ALA A 210 -2.64 -1.49 -4.45
CA ALA A 210 -2.36 -0.46 -3.50
C ALA A 210 -0.88 -0.41 -3.08
N ASP A 211 -0.05 -1.41 -3.32
CA ASP A 211 1.38 -1.38 -2.96
C ASP A 211 2.18 -0.84 -4.15
N ARG A 212 2.25 0.47 -4.23
CA ARG A 212 3.03 1.17 -5.25
C ARG A 212 4.48 0.76 -5.24
N MET A 213 5.11 0.89 -6.40
CA MET A 213 6.56 0.82 -6.49
C MET A 213 7.20 1.89 -5.60
N LYS A 214 8.13 1.47 -4.77
CA LYS A 214 8.91 2.30 -3.88
C LYS A 214 10.30 2.53 -4.48
N MET A 215 11.06 3.41 -3.87
CA MET A 215 12.42 3.72 -4.30
C MET A 215 13.26 2.45 -4.50
N ASP A 216 13.17 1.48 -3.60
CA ASP A 216 13.91 0.22 -3.70
C ASP A 216 13.50 -0.63 -4.90
N ASP A 217 12.22 -0.65 -5.24
CA ASP A 217 11.71 -1.38 -6.41
C ASP A 217 12.20 -0.71 -7.70
N CYS A 218 12.19 0.62 -7.76
CA CYS A 218 12.74 1.39 -8.88
C CYS A 218 14.24 1.16 -9.04
N ALA A 219 14.99 1.23 -7.94
CA ALA A 219 16.43 1.03 -7.93
C ALA A 219 16.80 -0.40 -8.36
N GLN A 220 16.06 -1.40 -7.90
CA GLN A 220 16.26 -2.79 -8.31
C GLN A 220 16.04 -2.95 -9.82
N CYS A 221 14.92 -2.44 -10.36
CA CYS A 221 14.62 -2.52 -11.77
C CYS A 221 15.68 -1.80 -12.63
N HIS A 222 16.12 -0.60 -12.23
CA HIS A 222 17.19 0.12 -12.92
C HIS A 222 18.49 -0.70 -12.96
N THR A 223 18.85 -1.35 -11.85
CA THR A 223 20.02 -2.22 -11.79
C THR A 223 19.89 -3.43 -12.71
N GLU A 224 18.75 -4.13 -12.68
CA GLU A 224 18.46 -5.27 -13.55
C GLU A 224 18.46 -4.92 -15.05
N LYS A 225 18.12 -3.67 -15.37
CA LYS A 225 18.13 -3.13 -16.74
C LYS A 225 19.45 -2.47 -17.14
N GLY A 226 20.48 -2.51 -16.30
CA GLY A 226 21.79 -1.87 -16.56
C GLY A 226 21.73 -0.34 -16.60
N GLN A 227 20.84 0.24 -15.79
CA GLN A 227 20.58 1.69 -15.71
C GLN A 227 20.87 2.24 -14.29
N GLU A 228 21.92 1.72 -13.63
CA GLU A 228 22.25 2.08 -12.23
C GLU A 228 22.49 3.58 -12.04
N GLN A 229 22.95 4.29 -13.08
CA GLN A 229 23.13 5.75 -13.04
C GLN A 229 21.84 6.50 -12.74
N ASN A 230 20.68 5.90 -13.05
CA ASN A 230 19.36 6.48 -12.76
C ASN A 230 18.93 6.30 -11.30
N ASN A 231 19.74 5.63 -10.47
CA ASN A 231 19.52 5.50 -9.03
C ASN A 231 20.10 6.67 -8.22
N ALA A 232 20.72 7.65 -8.88
CA ALA A 232 21.21 8.85 -8.20
C ALA A 232 20.03 9.66 -7.64
N CYS A 233 20.13 10.11 -6.38
CA CYS A 233 19.04 10.76 -5.63
C CYS A 233 18.38 11.91 -6.42
N PHE A 234 19.18 12.75 -7.06
CA PHE A 234 18.71 13.92 -7.79
C PHE A 234 18.03 13.60 -9.15
N VAL A 235 18.04 12.36 -9.61
CA VAL A 235 17.29 11.94 -10.80
C VAL A 235 15.79 11.88 -10.51
N CYS A 236 15.45 11.40 -9.32
CA CYS A 236 14.07 11.21 -8.87
C CYS A 236 13.60 12.28 -7.87
N HIS A 237 14.51 12.90 -7.13
CA HIS A 237 14.18 13.89 -6.11
C HIS A 237 14.64 15.30 -6.50
N LYS A 238 13.72 16.24 -6.32
CA LYS A 238 13.97 17.67 -6.54
C LYS A 238 13.96 18.43 -5.23
#